data_ca5839dee745d53aa9189fa3cdcb3800
#
_entry.id   ca5839dee745d53aa9189fa3cdcb3800
#
_cell.length_a   1.000
_cell.length_b   1.000
_cell.length_c   1.000
_cell.angle_alpha   90.00
_cell.angle_beta   90.00
_cell.angle_gamma   90.00
#
_symmetry.space_group_name_H-M   'P 1'
#
loop_
_entity.id
_entity.type
_entity.pdbx_description
1 polymer ?
#
loop_
_entity_poly.entity_id
_entity_poly.type
_entity_poly.pdbx_seq_one_letter_code
_entity_poly.pdbx_strand_id
1 'polypeptide(L)'
;MITRAQAREMLAELTQSQSLLRHMRTIELVMEAYALKYGEDKEQWAIAGLLHDADYEAFPEKHPQVIVEKLYAMEEPIIAHAISAHYTKWNVPYETRLDKALLACDELTGFIVACAQVRPEGIATLEPK
;
A
#
# COMPACT_ATOMS: atom_id res chain seq x y z
N MET A 1 7.80 15.36 -8.29
CA MET A 1 7.38 14.20 -7.47
C MET A 1 6.01 14.46 -6.84
N ILE A 2 5.16 13.43 -6.82
CA ILE A 2 3.84 13.53 -6.19
C ILE A 2 3.99 13.77 -4.67
N THR A 3 3.11 14.61 -4.10
CA THR A 3 3.07 14.87 -2.66
C THR A 3 2.05 13.95 -1.99
N ARG A 4 2.16 13.78 -0.65
CA ARG A 4 1.14 13.04 0.10
C ARG A 4 -0.26 13.65 -0.03
N ALA A 5 -0.34 14.98 -0.09
CA ALA A 5 -1.62 15.66 -0.26
C ALA A 5 -2.28 15.26 -1.59
N GLN A 6 -1.52 15.30 -2.68
CA GLN A 6 -2.00 14.85 -3.99
C GLN A 6 -2.39 13.37 -3.98
N ALA A 7 -1.60 12.53 -3.33
CA ALA A 7 -1.92 11.11 -3.21
C ALA A 7 -3.23 10.87 -2.44
N ARG A 8 -3.47 11.62 -1.38
CA ARG A 8 -4.73 11.53 -0.62
C ARG A 8 -5.93 12.00 -1.43
N GLU A 9 -5.77 13.03 -2.25
CA GLU A 9 -6.83 13.47 -3.17
C GLU A 9 -7.15 12.37 -4.18
N MET A 10 -6.14 11.76 -4.80
CA MET A 10 -6.32 10.64 -5.71
C MET A 10 -7.04 9.47 -5.04
N LEU A 11 -6.65 9.13 -3.82
CA LEU A 11 -7.30 8.06 -3.06
C LEU A 11 -8.76 8.38 -2.78
N ALA A 12 -9.06 9.62 -2.36
CA ALA A 12 -10.42 10.05 -2.05
C ALA A 12 -11.34 9.99 -3.28
N GLU A 13 -10.82 10.22 -4.46
CA GLU A 13 -11.59 10.12 -5.71
C GLU A 13 -11.96 8.66 -6.05
N LEU A 14 -11.10 7.71 -5.68
CA LEU A 14 -11.22 6.32 -6.10
C LEU A 14 -11.79 5.40 -5.02
N THR A 15 -11.68 5.77 -3.76
CA THR A 15 -12.03 4.90 -2.62
C THR A 15 -12.95 5.64 -1.65
N GLN A 16 -14.12 5.06 -1.37
CA GLN A 16 -15.11 5.58 -0.42
C GLN A 16 -15.24 4.69 0.83
N SER A 17 -14.93 3.39 0.71
CA SER A 17 -15.04 2.43 1.80
C SER A 17 -14.14 2.79 2.98
N GLN A 18 -14.72 2.92 4.17
CA GLN A 18 -13.95 3.22 5.39
C GLN A 18 -12.95 2.10 5.72
N SER A 19 -13.33 0.86 5.48
CA SER A 19 -12.47 -0.31 5.68
C SER A 19 -11.22 -0.24 4.78
N LEU A 20 -11.41 0.05 3.50
CA LEU A 20 -10.30 0.19 2.56
C LEU A 20 -9.43 1.41 2.89
N LEU A 21 -10.03 2.53 3.24
CA LEU A 21 -9.28 3.73 3.63
C LEU A 21 -8.41 3.47 4.87
N ARG A 22 -8.92 2.73 5.85
CA ARG A 22 -8.12 2.34 7.04
C ARG A 22 -6.96 1.44 6.65
N HIS A 23 -7.19 0.48 5.75
CA HIS A 23 -6.12 -0.39 5.26
C HIS A 23 -5.01 0.44 4.58
N MET A 24 -5.40 1.34 3.65
CA MET A 24 -4.43 2.21 2.98
C MET A 24 -3.65 3.07 3.97
N ARG A 25 -4.35 3.65 4.95
CA ARG A 25 -3.71 4.46 5.98
C ARG A 25 -2.75 3.64 6.84
N THR A 26 -3.12 2.42 7.17
CA THR A 26 -2.26 1.53 7.94
C THR A 26 -0.98 1.21 7.18
N ILE A 27 -1.09 0.86 5.89
CA ILE A 27 0.06 0.54 5.06
C ILE A 27 0.92 1.79 4.83
N GLU A 28 0.33 2.96 4.68
CA GLU A 28 1.07 4.23 4.61
C GLU A 28 2.00 4.40 5.81
N LEU A 29 1.45 4.21 7.02
CA LEU A 29 2.21 4.39 8.26
C LEU A 29 3.28 3.32 8.46
N VAL A 30 2.97 2.08 8.15
CA VAL A 30 3.92 0.96 8.26
C VAL A 30 5.08 1.16 7.26
N MET A 31 4.78 1.55 6.04
CA MET A 31 5.79 1.80 5.02
C MET A 31 6.71 2.97 5.40
N GLU A 32 6.13 4.05 5.95
CA GLU A 32 6.92 5.17 6.46
C GLU A 32 7.90 4.73 7.55
N ALA A 33 7.43 3.92 8.50
CA ALA A 33 8.26 3.43 9.59
C ALA A 33 9.42 2.57 9.08
N TYR A 34 9.17 1.70 8.12
CA TYR A 34 10.23 0.88 7.53
C TYR A 34 11.20 1.69 6.67
N ALA A 35 10.71 2.71 5.96
CA ALA A 35 11.59 3.62 5.22
C ALA A 35 12.58 4.31 6.15
N LEU A 36 12.11 4.80 7.29
CA LEU A 36 12.98 5.41 8.30
C LEU A 36 14.00 4.42 8.84
N LYS A 37 13.58 3.18 9.11
CA LYS A 37 14.44 2.13 9.60
C LYS A 37 15.58 1.79 8.64
N TYR A 38 15.30 1.78 7.34
CA TYR A 38 16.27 1.40 6.31
C TYR A 38 16.98 2.58 5.65
N GLY A 39 16.72 3.81 6.10
CA GLY A 39 17.34 5.00 5.50
C GLY A 39 16.84 5.30 4.09
N GLU A 40 15.59 4.94 3.78
CA GLU A 40 14.97 5.16 2.48
C GLU A 40 14.09 6.41 2.48
N ASP A 41 13.57 6.79 1.31
CA ASP A 41 12.68 7.94 1.16
C ASP A 41 11.31 7.66 1.79
N LYS A 42 11.06 8.23 2.96
CA LYS A 42 9.82 7.99 3.72
C LYS A 42 8.57 8.46 2.99
N GLU A 43 8.66 9.56 2.24
CA GLU A 43 7.52 10.07 1.49
C GLU A 43 7.16 9.14 0.33
N GLN A 44 8.15 8.70 -0.42
CA GLN A 44 7.94 7.76 -1.52
C GLN A 44 7.35 6.44 -1.03
N TRP A 45 7.87 5.89 0.05
CA TRP A 45 7.39 4.63 0.62
C TRP A 45 5.97 4.77 1.19
N ALA A 46 5.70 5.86 1.88
CA ALA A 46 4.37 6.13 2.42
C ALA A 46 3.32 6.27 1.30
N ILE A 47 3.65 6.98 0.23
CA ILE A 47 2.75 7.16 -0.90
C ILE A 47 2.48 5.83 -1.60
N ALA A 48 3.50 4.99 -1.77
CA ALA A 48 3.30 3.65 -2.33
C ALA A 48 2.31 2.84 -1.48
N GLY A 49 2.47 2.88 -0.17
CA GLY A 49 1.54 2.22 0.76
C GLY A 49 0.12 2.77 0.67
N LEU A 50 -0.01 4.09 0.59
CA LEU A 50 -1.31 4.75 0.53
C LEU A 50 -2.08 4.42 -0.75
N LEU A 51 -1.39 4.26 -1.88
CA LEU A 51 -2.01 4.12 -3.19
C LEU A 51 -2.06 2.70 -3.74
N HIS A 52 -1.46 1.72 -3.06
CA HIS A 52 -1.29 0.39 -3.65
C HIS A 52 -2.60 -0.29 -4.06
N ASP A 53 -3.69 -0.05 -3.35
CA ASP A 53 -5.02 -0.58 -3.65
C ASP A 53 -6.03 0.52 -3.98
N ALA A 54 -5.58 1.71 -4.35
CA ALA A 54 -6.45 2.89 -4.52
C ALA A 54 -7.57 2.66 -5.54
N ASP A 55 -7.32 1.89 -6.59
CA ASP A 55 -8.28 1.63 -7.65
C ASP A 55 -9.11 0.36 -7.46
N TYR A 56 -8.91 -0.36 -6.35
CA TYR A 56 -9.58 -1.64 -6.12
C TYR A 56 -11.12 -1.50 -6.05
N GLU A 57 -11.62 -0.51 -5.32
CA GLU A 57 -13.07 -0.31 -5.15
C GLU A 57 -13.72 0.17 -6.45
N ALA A 58 -13.13 1.16 -7.10
CA ALA A 58 -13.69 1.76 -8.32
C ALA A 58 -13.53 0.86 -9.55
N PHE A 59 -12.44 0.13 -9.64
CA PHE A 59 -12.09 -0.69 -10.81
C PHE A 59 -11.55 -2.06 -10.39
N PRO A 60 -12.34 -2.90 -9.71
CA PRO A 60 -11.84 -4.15 -9.17
C PRO A 60 -11.30 -5.12 -10.23
N GLU A 61 -11.86 -5.10 -11.43
CA GLU A 61 -11.43 -5.97 -12.52
C GLU A 61 -10.16 -5.47 -13.21
N LYS A 62 -9.84 -4.18 -13.07
CA LYS A 62 -8.65 -3.56 -13.66
C LYS A 62 -7.54 -3.32 -12.66
N HIS A 63 -7.81 -3.51 -11.36
CA HIS A 63 -6.82 -3.31 -10.31
C HIS A 63 -5.56 -4.16 -10.56
N PRO A 64 -4.35 -3.61 -10.47
CA PRO A 64 -3.99 -2.22 -10.18
C PRO A 64 -3.66 -1.38 -11.43
N GLN A 65 -4.16 -1.74 -12.58
CA GLN A 65 -3.85 -1.08 -13.86
C GLN A 65 -4.13 0.42 -13.82
N VAL A 66 -5.28 0.84 -13.28
CA VAL A 66 -5.69 2.25 -13.30
C VAL A 66 -4.72 3.11 -12.49
N ILE A 67 -4.41 2.69 -11.26
CA ILE A 67 -3.49 3.48 -10.42
C ILE A 67 -2.06 3.45 -10.98
N VAL A 68 -1.62 2.33 -11.52
CA VAL A 68 -0.30 2.21 -12.13
C VAL A 68 -0.16 3.16 -13.33
N GLU A 69 -1.15 3.17 -14.22
CA GLU A 69 -1.14 4.08 -15.39
C GLU A 69 -1.14 5.55 -14.96
N LYS A 70 -1.94 5.90 -13.94
CA LYS A 70 -1.95 7.27 -13.40
C LYS A 70 -0.58 7.69 -12.87
N LEU A 71 0.09 6.79 -12.17
CA LEU A 71 1.41 7.09 -11.61
C LEU A 71 2.48 7.22 -12.69
N TYR A 72 2.45 6.38 -13.71
CA TYR A 72 3.35 6.56 -14.86
C TYR A 72 3.11 7.89 -15.56
N ALA A 73 1.84 8.29 -15.74
CA ALA A 73 1.51 9.59 -16.34
C ALA A 73 1.99 10.77 -15.50
N MET A 74 2.13 10.58 -14.18
CA MET A 74 2.66 11.58 -13.26
C MET A 74 4.18 11.51 -13.08
N GLU A 75 4.85 10.73 -13.91
CA GLU A 75 6.29 10.52 -13.85
C GLU A 75 6.78 9.93 -12.53
N GLU A 76 6.02 8.97 -11.98
CA GLU A 76 6.35 8.24 -10.75
C GLU A 76 6.60 6.75 -11.02
N PRO A 77 7.63 6.40 -11.82
CA PRO A 77 7.82 5.02 -12.25
C PRO A 77 8.23 4.09 -11.09
N ILE A 78 8.91 4.60 -10.07
CA ILE A 78 9.36 3.79 -8.93
C ILE A 78 8.16 3.32 -8.11
N ILE A 79 7.23 4.21 -7.81
CA ILE A 79 6.00 3.88 -7.07
C ILE A 79 5.10 2.99 -7.94
N ALA A 80 4.95 3.33 -9.22
CA ALA A 80 4.16 2.52 -10.15
C ALA A 80 4.69 1.09 -10.26
N HIS A 81 6.01 0.91 -10.33
CA HIS A 81 6.63 -0.41 -10.37
C HIS A 81 6.36 -1.20 -9.08
N ALA A 82 6.51 -0.58 -7.92
CA ALA A 82 6.26 -1.24 -6.64
C ALA A 82 4.80 -1.72 -6.54
N ILE A 83 3.85 -0.90 -6.96
CA ILE A 83 2.43 -1.28 -6.97
C ILE A 83 2.18 -2.41 -7.96
N SER A 84 2.78 -2.36 -9.14
CA SER A 84 2.69 -3.44 -10.12
C SER A 84 3.23 -4.76 -9.57
N ALA A 85 4.36 -4.71 -8.89
CA ALA A 85 5.03 -5.89 -8.35
C ALA A 85 4.26 -6.51 -7.18
N HIS A 86 3.52 -5.71 -6.39
CA HIS A 86 2.73 -6.26 -5.28
C HIS A 86 1.52 -7.09 -5.75
N TYR A 87 1.05 -6.85 -6.96
CA TYR A 87 0.00 -7.65 -7.57
C TYR A 87 0.62 -8.88 -8.24
N THR A 88 0.69 -9.97 -7.49
CA THR A 88 1.48 -11.14 -7.87
C THR A 88 1.06 -11.81 -9.17
N LYS A 89 -0.20 -11.65 -9.59
CA LYS A 89 -0.71 -12.20 -10.84
C LYS A 89 -0.02 -11.63 -12.09
N TRP A 90 0.56 -10.43 -11.97
CA TRP A 90 1.27 -9.80 -13.09
C TRP A 90 2.70 -10.31 -13.25
N ASN A 91 3.23 -11.04 -12.27
CA ASN A 91 4.59 -11.60 -12.28
C ASN A 91 5.67 -10.54 -12.58
N VAL A 92 5.49 -9.31 -12.09
CA VAL A 92 6.48 -8.26 -12.21
C VAL A 92 7.63 -8.54 -11.23
N PRO A 93 8.89 -8.55 -11.68
CA PRO A 93 10.01 -8.89 -10.79
C PRO A 93 10.23 -7.81 -9.73
N TYR A 94 10.64 -8.25 -8.53
CA TYR A 94 10.99 -7.35 -7.43
C TYR A 94 12.41 -6.84 -7.64
N GLU A 95 12.56 -5.58 -7.98
CA GLU A 95 13.85 -4.98 -8.30
C GLU A 95 14.38 -4.09 -7.17
N THR A 96 13.47 -3.36 -6.49
CA THR A 96 13.85 -2.42 -5.45
C THR A 96 13.46 -2.93 -4.06
N ARG A 97 14.06 -2.34 -3.03
CA ARG A 97 13.66 -2.61 -1.65
C ARG A 97 12.20 -2.20 -1.42
N LEU A 98 11.76 -1.12 -2.07
CA LEU A 98 10.36 -0.68 -2.01
C LEU A 98 9.40 -1.77 -2.53
N ASP A 99 9.73 -2.41 -3.65
CA ASP A 99 8.91 -3.48 -4.22
C ASP A 99 8.69 -4.61 -3.21
N LYS A 100 9.77 -5.03 -2.57
CA LYS A 100 9.74 -6.12 -1.59
C LYS A 100 9.00 -5.71 -0.31
N ALA A 101 9.24 -4.49 0.15
CA ALA A 101 8.64 -3.98 1.39
C ALA A 101 7.12 -3.81 1.24
N LEU A 102 6.65 -3.31 0.11
CA LEU A 102 5.22 -3.09 -0.11
C LEU A 102 4.45 -4.41 -0.04
N LEU A 103 4.90 -5.44 -0.72
CA LEU A 103 4.27 -6.75 -0.66
C LEU A 103 4.29 -7.32 0.76
N ALA A 104 5.45 -7.29 1.41
CA ALA A 104 5.61 -7.85 2.75
C ALA A 104 4.74 -7.12 3.78
N CYS A 105 4.70 -5.80 3.76
CA CYS A 105 3.91 -4.99 4.69
C CYS A 105 2.42 -5.17 4.48
N ASP A 106 1.97 -5.24 3.23
CA ASP A 106 0.57 -5.45 2.90
C ASP A 106 0.09 -6.81 3.43
N GLU A 107 0.81 -7.88 3.14
CA GLU A 107 0.44 -9.22 3.58
C GLU A 107 0.53 -9.40 5.10
N LEU A 108 1.59 -8.91 5.73
CA LEU A 108 1.76 -9.01 7.18
C LEU A 108 0.67 -8.23 7.92
N THR A 109 0.38 -7.01 7.49
CA THR A 109 -0.66 -6.17 8.10
C THR A 109 -2.03 -6.84 7.99
N GLY A 110 -2.38 -7.37 6.83
CA GLY A 110 -3.61 -8.12 6.64
C GLY A 110 -3.71 -9.33 7.56
N PHE A 111 -2.61 -10.07 7.72
CA PHE A 111 -2.55 -11.22 8.63
C PHE A 111 -2.76 -10.80 10.08
N ILE A 112 -2.11 -9.72 10.54
CA ILE A 112 -2.27 -9.22 11.92
C ILE A 112 -3.73 -8.82 12.18
N VAL A 113 -4.36 -8.11 11.25
CA VAL A 113 -5.78 -7.72 11.38
C VAL A 113 -6.67 -8.96 11.47
N ALA A 114 -6.46 -9.96 10.63
CA ALA A 114 -7.21 -11.21 10.66
C ALA A 114 -7.05 -11.94 12.00
N CYS A 115 -5.81 -12.02 12.53
CA CYS A 115 -5.55 -12.61 13.84
C CYS A 115 -6.27 -11.86 14.95
N ALA A 116 -6.27 -10.52 14.92
CA ALA A 116 -6.94 -9.71 15.92
C ALA A 116 -8.46 -9.91 15.90
N GLN A 117 -9.05 -10.07 14.71
CA GLN A 117 -10.49 -10.26 14.56
C GLN A 117 -11.02 -11.57 15.15
N VAL A 118 -10.18 -12.63 15.17
CA VAL A 118 -10.59 -13.92 15.73
C VAL A 118 -10.31 -14.06 17.24
N ARG A 119 -9.77 -13.02 17.87
CA ARG A 119 -9.49 -12.99 19.30
C ARG A 119 -10.56 -12.20 20.04
N PRO A 120 -11.03 -12.68 21.22
CA PRO A 120 -12.01 -11.93 22.03
C PRO A 120 -11.51 -10.54 22.44
N GLU A 121 -10.22 -10.39 22.73
CA GLU A 121 -9.59 -9.15 23.17
C GLU A 121 -9.12 -8.26 21.99
N GLY A 122 -9.29 -8.71 20.75
CA GLY A 122 -8.80 -8.01 19.57
C GLY A 122 -7.29 -7.91 19.54
N ILE A 123 -6.76 -6.75 19.12
CA ILE A 123 -5.31 -6.55 18.98
C ILE A 123 -4.59 -6.30 20.30
N ALA A 124 -5.32 -5.91 21.35
CA ALA A 124 -4.73 -5.47 22.62
C ALA A 124 -3.83 -6.51 23.29
N THR A 125 -4.14 -7.80 23.13
CA THR A 125 -3.37 -8.91 23.72
C THR A 125 -2.66 -9.77 22.67
N LEU A 126 -2.63 -9.35 21.41
CA LEU A 126 -1.98 -10.08 20.34
C LEU A 126 -0.46 -9.93 20.46
N GLU A 127 0.26 -11.04 20.50
CA GLU A 127 1.71 -11.08 20.59
C GLU A 127 2.30 -12.01 19.54
N PRO A 128 3.48 -11.71 18.98
CA PRO A 128 4.18 -12.61 18.09
C PRO A 128 4.72 -13.80 18.88
N LYS A 129 4.79 -14.96 18.21
CA LYS A 129 5.39 -16.16 18.77
C LYS A 129 6.56 -16.65 17.94
#